data_019679fae6401f6e57642980d4364f47
#
_entry.id   019679fae6401f6e57642980d4364f47
#
_cell.length_a   1.000
_cell.length_b   1.000
_cell.length_c   1.000
_cell.angle_alpha   90.00
_cell.angle_beta   90.00
_cell.angle_gamma   90.00
#
_symmetry.space_group_name_H-M   'P 1'
#
loop_
_entity.id
_entity.type
_entity.pdbx_description
1 polymer ?
#
loop_
_entity_poly.entity_id
_entity_poly.type
_entity_poly.pdbx_seq_one_letter_code
_entity_poly.pdbx_strand_id
1 'polypeptide(L)'
;MRCKQKRKLKATTNSRHAFPVAANLLNQTFAPTRPNEARVTDITYVMSDEGWLYLAGVKDVFTCELVCYAMGSRMTQDLTAQALWRAVRRKRPAPGLIHHSDRDTQYCADDYGKLVEQFGMQASMSRKGNCYDNAPMESFWGSLKNEMIHHQRYATRANAESAIKEYIEIFYNRQRRHSRLGYVSPASFAENLGKRRWLLETDVSTIDSTPQYRQVGTWLGER
;
A
#
# COMPACT_ATOMS: atom_id res chain seq x y z
N MET A 1 9.84 -23.43 10.79
CA MET A 1 10.53 -22.61 9.76
C MET A 1 11.67 -21.85 10.43
N ARG A 2 12.92 -21.99 9.99
CA ARG A 2 14.03 -21.16 10.49
C ARG A 2 14.16 -19.92 9.62
N CYS A 3 14.10 -18.74 10.23
CA CYS A 3 14.38 -17.47 9.55
C CYS A 3 15.85 -17.43 9.10
N LYS A 4 16.10 -17.30 7.80
CA LYS A 4 17.45 -17.14 7.25
C LYS A 4 17.73 -15.64 7.08
N GLN A 5 18.45 -15.06 8.03
CA GLN A 5 18.91 -13.68 7.95
C GLN A 5 20.21 -13.60 7.13
N LYS A 6 20.17 -12.95 5.98
CA LYS A 6 21.38 -12.68 5.18
C LYS A 6 22.03 -11.35 5.63
N ARG A 7 23.34 -11.39 5.89
CA ARG A 7 24.12 -10.23 6.34
C ARG A 7 24.29 -9.18 5.23
N LYS A 8 24.19 -7.90 5.64
CA LYS A 8 24.51 -6.62 4.94
C LYS A 8 23.96 -6.45 3.52
N LEU A 9 22.98 -5.57 3.42
CA LEU A 9 22.52 -4.96 2.18
C LEU A 9 23.61 -4.02 1.65
N LYS A 10 23.98 -4.21 0.38
CA LYS A 10 24.74 -3.23 -0.39
C LYS A 10 23.74 -2.14 -0.78
N ALA A 11 24.05 -0.86 -0.53
CA ALA A 11 23.22 0.24 -0.98
C ALA A 11 23.04 0.16 -2.51
N THR A 12 21.83 -0.08 -2.96
CA THR A 12 21.47 -0.24 -4.38
C THR A 12 20.80 1.00 -4.96
N THR A 13 20.46 1.96 -4.10
CA THR A 13 19.80 3.23 -4.43
C THR A 13 20.80 4.22 -4.98
N ASN A 14 20.59 4.69 -6.21
CA ASN A 14 21.36 5.81 -6.76
C ASN A 14 20.64 7.14 -6.47
N SER A 15 20.88 7.68 -5.29
CA SER A 15 20.32 8.98 -4.85
C SER A 15 21.19 10.18 -5.25
N ARG A 16 22.22 10.00 -6.10
CA ARG A 16 23.09 11.07 -6.62
C ARG A 16 22.64 11.52 -8.00
N HIS A 17 21.51 12.21 -8.06
CA HIS A 17 20.96 12.79 -9.29
C HIS A 17 20.48 14.23 -9.02
N ALA A 18 20.27 15.00 -10.09
CA ALA A 18 19.80 16.39 -10.05
C ALA A 18 18.28 16.54 -10.23
N PHE A 19 17.52 15.45 -10.19
CA PHE A 19 16.06 15.50 -10.32
C PHE A 19 15.41 16.18 -9.11
N PRO A 20 14.23 16.82 -9.29
CA PRO A 20 13.44 17.38 -8.21
C PRO A 20 13.10 16.33 -7.15
N VAL A 21 13.15 16.73 -5.89
CA VAL A 21 12.83 15.87 -4.74
C VAL A 21 11.65 16.47 -4.00
N ALA A 22 10.58 15.70 -3.85
CA ALA A 22 9.43 16.11 -3.06
C ALA A 22 9.75 16.16 -1.56
N ALA A 23 9.02 17.01 -0.82
CA ALA A 23 9.11 17.07 0.64
C ALA A 23 8.71 15.74 1.29
N ASN A 24 9.29 15.41 2.43
CA ASN A 24 8.86 14.25 3.22
C ASN A 24 7.62 14.59 4.03
N LEU A 25 6.44 14.22 3.54
CA LEU A 25 5.15 14.48 4.19
C LEU A 25 4.85 13.46 5.31
N LEU A 26 5.39 12.23 5.22
CA LEU A 26 5.16 11.21 6.24
C LEU A 26 6.01 11.41 7.50
N ASN A 27 7.22 11.91 7.34
CA ASN A 27 8.16 12.16 8.44
C ASN A 27 8.20 11.04 9.49
N GLN A 28 8.24 9.76 9.04
CA GLN A 28 8.20 8.54 9.86
C GLN A 28 6.91 8.35 10.68
N THR A 29 5.87 9.17 10.45
CA THR A 29 4.57 9.00 11.08
C THR A 29 3.73 8.05 10.24
N PHE A 30 3.89 6.74 10.48
CA PHE A 30 3.16 5.69 9.75
C PHE A 30 1.86 5.30 10.45
N ALA A 31 1.06 6.29 10.86
CA ALA A 31 -0.19 6.08 11.58
C ALA A 31 -1.38 6.75 10.87
N PRO A 32 -1.66 6.43 9.58
CA PRO A 32 -2.86 6.91 8.93
C PRO A 32 -4.10 6.38 9.67
N THR A 33 -5.20 7.10 9.57
CA THR A 33 -6.46 6.80 10.28
C THR A 33 -7.45 6.01 9.43
N ARG A 34 -7.24 5.97 8.12
CA ARG A 34 -8.13 5.33 7.15
C ARG A 34 -7.36 4.72 5.97
N PRO A 35 -7.97 3.79 5.22
CA PRO A 35 -7.41 3.29 3.97
C PRO A 35 -7.22 4.39 2.94
N ASN A 36 -6.21 4.27 2.09
CA ASN A 36 -5.88 5.20 1.01
C ASN A 36 -5.55 6.64 1.47
N GLU A 37 -5.13 6.82 2.71
CA GLU A 37 -4.61 8.10 3.20
C GLU A 37 -3.13 8.24 2.86
N ALA A 38 -2.35 7.17 3.04
CA ALA A 38 -0.94 7.11 2.70
C ALA A 38 -0.57 5.74 2.10
N ARG A 39 0.20 5.77 1.02
CA ARG A 39 0.81 4.61 0.40
C ARG A 39 2.31 4.78 0.32
N VAL A 40 3.04 3.70 0.50
CA VAL A 40 4.48 3.63 0.31
C VAL A 40 4.80 2.76 -0.89
N THR A 41 5.83 3.14 -1.64
CA THR A 41 6.28 2.41 -2.83
C THR A 41 7.80 2.25 -2.82
N ASP A 42 8.27 1.18 -3.41
CA ASP A 42 9.69 0.86 -3.52
C ASP A 42 9.92 -0.24 -4.54
N ILE A 43 11.17 -0.42 -4.97
CA ILE A 43 11.61 -1.49 -5.86
C ILE A 43 12.51 -2.44 -5.10
N THR A 44 12.25 -3.73 -5.25
CA THR A 44 13.20 -4.77 -4.85
C THR A 44 13.57 -5.65 -6.04
N TYR A 45 14.54 -6.54 -5.86
CA TYR A 45 14.97 -7.47 -6.89
C TYR A 45 15.15 -8.87 -6.34
N VAL A 46 14.92 -9.86 -7.21
CA VAL A 46 15.01 -11.28 -6.95
C VAL A 46 15.93 -11.91 -8.00
N MET A 47 16.85 -12.76 -7.55
CA MET A 47 17.75 -13.47 -8.45
C MET A 47 17.06 -14.70 -9.01
N SER A 48 17.18 -14.90 -10.33
CA SER A 48 16.94 -16.15 -11.02
C SER A 48 18.17 -16.56 -11.82
N ASP A 49 18.21 -17.77 -12.35
CA ASP A 49 19.34 -18.22 -13.19
C ASP A 49 19.40 -17.46 -14.53
N GLU A 50 18.29 -16.83 -14.95
CA GLU A 50 18.23 -15.92 -16.11
C GLU A 50 18.65 -14.48 -15.77
N GLY A 51 19.00 -14.18 -14.51
CA GLY A 51 19.36 -12.87 -14.01
C GLY A 51 18.28 -12.24 -13.14
N TRP A 52 18.39 -10.94 -12.91
CA TRP A 52 17.50 -10.21 -12.00
C TRP A 52 16.07 -10.08 -12.51
N LEU A 53 15.14 -10.29 -11.60
CA LEU A 53 13.74 -9.89 -11.70
C LEU A 53 13.51 -8.71 -10.76
N TYR A 54 13.06 -7.58 -11.28
CA TYR A 54 12.72 -6.40 -10.49
C TYR A 54 11.24 -6.40 -10.16
N LEU A 55 10.90 -5.98 -8.95
CA LEU A 55 9.55 -5.95 -8.42
C LEU A 55 9.29 -4.57 -7.81
N ALA A 56 8.46 -3.77 -8.45
CA ALA A 56 7.94 -2.53 -7.89
C ALA A 56 6.62 -2.79 -7.17
N GLY A 57 6.46 -2.31 -5.94
CA GLY A 57 5.27 -2.55 -5.12
C GLY A 57 4.68 -1.25 -4.59
N VAL A 58 3.36 -1.24 -4.40
CA VAL A 58 2.61 -0.14 -3.77
C VAL A 58 1.82 -0.72 -2.60
N LYS A 59 2.12 -0.27 -1.38
CA LYS A 59 1.54 -0.75 -0.13
C LYS A 59 0.72 0.34 0.55
N ASP A 60 -0.47 0.01 0.98
CA ASP A 60 -1.28 0.88 1.84
C ASP A 60 -0.77 0.79 3.28
N VAL A 61 -0.50 1.95 3.89
CA VAL A 61 0.11 2.02 5.23
C VAL A 61 -0.88 1.64 6.31
N PHE A 62 -2.17 1.93 6.12
CA PHE A 62 -3.21 1.64 7.11
C PHE A 62 -3.59 0.16 7.14
N THR A 63 -3.94 -0.41 5.98
CA THR A 63 -4.38 -1.81 5.87
C THR A 63 -3.23 -2.80 5.80
N CYS A 64 -1.99 -2.34 5.64
CA CYS A 64 -0.82 -3.16 5.34
C CYS A 64 -0.93 -3.99 4.03
N GLU A 65 -1.97 -3.79 3.22
CA GLU A 65 -2.17 -4.49 1.96
C GLU A 65 -1.10 -4.08 0.94
N LEU A 66 -0.46 -5.04 0.30
CA LEU A 66 0.22 -4.76 -0.95
C LEU A 66 -0.85 -4.59 -2.03
N VAL A 67 -1.19 -3.32 -2.29
CA VAL A 67 -2.32 -2.95 -3.15
C VAL A 67 -2.11 -3.41 -4.57
N CYS A 68 -0.90 -3.20 -5.08
CA CYS A 68 -0.51 -3.65 -6.41
C CYS A 68 1.01 -3.74 -6.54
N TYR A 69 1.43 -4.37 -7.64
CA TYR A 69 2.84 -4.51 -8.01
C TYR A 69 3.00 -4.66 -9.53
N ALA A 70 4.23 -4.47 -9.99
CA ALA A 70 4.67 -4.78 -11.34
C ALA A 70 6.02 -5.49 -11.29
N MET A 71 6.27 -6.41 -12.22
CA MET A 71 7.52 -7.16 -12.33
C MET A 71 8.10 -7.01 -13.73
N GLY A 72 9.42 -7.00 -13.83
CA GLY A 72 10.12 -6.88 -15.11
C GLY A 72 11.60 -7.25 -15.01
N SER A 73 12.21 -7.47 -16.17
CA SER A 73 13.64 -7.81 -16.29
C SER A 73 14.57 -6.61 -16.14
N ARG A 74 14.03 -5.39 -16.10
CA ARG A 74 14.79 -4.13 -15.97
C ARG A 74 14.14 -3.22 -14.95
N MET A 75 14.96 -2.47 -14.22
CA MET A 75 14.53 -1.46 -13.27
C MET A 75 14.32 -0.13 -14.01
N THR A 76 13.14 0.03 -14.62
CA THR A 76 12.78 1.21 -15.41
C THR A 76 11.74 2.05 -14.71
N GLN A 77 11.58 3.30 -15.13
CA GLN A 77 10.47 4.17 -14.73
C GLN A 77 9.11 3.55 -15.10
N ASP A 78 9.00 2.89 -16.26
CA ASP A 78 7.78 2.20 -16.68
C ASP A 78 7.32 1.14 -15.66
N LEU A 79 8.25 0.45 -15.01
CA LEU A 79 7.95 -0.54 -13.99
C LEU A 79 7.22 0.09 -12.81
N THR A 80 7.70 1.24 -12.32
CA THR A 80 7.08 1.97 -11.20
C THR A 80 5.75 2.60 -11.62
N ALA A 81 5.68 3.16 -12.82
CA ALA A 81 4.46 3.72 -13.39
C ALA A 81 3.35 2.66 -13.55
N GLN A 82 3.70 1.45 -14.01
CA GLN A 82 2.75 0.33 -14.11
C GLN A 82 2.21 -0.09 -12.73
N ALA A 83 3.08 -0.18 -11.71
CA ALA A 83 2.66 -0.51 -10.35
C ALA A 83 1.68 0.55 -9.80
N LEU A 84 1.98 1.83 -9.98
CA LEU A 84 1.12 2.94 -9.56
C LEU A 84 -0.22 2.91 -10.29
N TRP A 85 -0.21 2.81 -11.62
CA TRP A 85 -1.43 2.80 -12.43
C TRP A 85 -2.37 1.64 -12.06
N ARG A 86 -1.82 0.44 -11.87
CA ARG A 86 -2.59 -0.73 -11.40
C ARG A 86 -3.17 -0.50 -10.00
N ALA A 87 -2.41 0.14 -9.09
CA ALA A 87 -2.86 0.46 -7.74
C ALA A 87 -4.01 1.49 -7.72
N VAL A 88 -3.95 2.48 -8.62
CA VAL A 88 -5.04 3.45 -8.81
C VAL A 88 -6.29 2.77 -9.35
N ARG A 89 -6.16 1.97 -10.41
CA ARG A 89 -7.30 1.24 -11.00
C ARG A 89 -7.99 0.31 -9.98
N ARG A 90 -7.20 -0.37 -9.15
CA ARG A 90 -7.73 -1.34 -8.17
C ARG A 90 -8.50 -0.68 -7.05
N LYS A 91 -8.03 0.43 -6.51
CA LYS A 91 -8.59 1.03 -5.29
C LYS A 91 -9.26 2.39 -5.50
N ARG A 92 -9.07 3.04 -6.64
CA ARG A 92 -9.65 4.35 -7.00
C ARG A 92 -9.63 5.34 -5.84
N PRO A 93 -8.43 5.69 -5.31
CA PRO A 93 -8.34 6.57 -4.14
C PRO A 93 -8.90 7.95 -4.47
N ALA A 94 -9.48 8.60 -3.47
CA ALA A 94 -9.83 10.01 -3.57
C ALA A 94 -8.56 10.88 -3.69
N PRO A 95 -8.67 12.08 -4.29
CA PRO A 95 -7.57 13.05 -4.30
C PRO A 95 -7.02 13.33 -2.91
N GLY A 96 -5.72 13.67 -2.83
CA GLY A 96 -5.04 13.98 -1.58
C GLY A 96 -4.30 12.80 -0.93
N LEU A 97 -4.35 11.58 -1.51
CA LEU A 97 -3.55 10.45 -1.04
C LEU A 97 -2.06 10.81 -1.07
N ILE A 98 -1.34 10.58 0.03
CA ILE A 98 0.12 10.71 0.07
C ILE A 98 0.75 9.48 -0.57
N HIS A 99 1.50 9.71 -1.66
CA HIS A 99 2.27 8.68 -2.35
C HIS A 99 3.75 8.85 -2.04
N HIS A 100 4.27 8.02 -1.14
CA HIS A 100 5.62 8.13 -0.61
C HIS A 100 6.56 7.11 -1.23
N SER A 101 7.73 7.56 -1.70
CA SER A 101 8.80 6.74 -2.25
C SER A 101 10.15 7.06 -1.60
N ASP A 102 11.16 6.26 -1.91
CA ASP A 102 12.54 6.69 -1.75
C ASP A 102 12.94 7.70 -2.86
N ARG A 103 14.25 8.06 -2.90
CA ARG A 103 14.80 8.98 -3.90
C ARG A 103 15.48 8.27 -5.07
N ASP A 104 15.03 7.09 -5.44
CA ASP A 104 15.55 6.44 -6.64
C ASP A 104 15.13 7.20 -7.90
N THR A 105 16.00 7.19 -8.90
CA THR A 105 15.83 7.93 -10.17
C THR A 105 14.48 7.67 -10.84
N GLN A 106 13.93 6.46 -10.67
CA GLN A 106 12.64 6.06 -11.23
C GLN A 106 11.47 6.84 -10.64
N TYR A 107 11.55 7.19 -9.35
CA TYR A 107 10.52 7.96 -8.65
C TYR A 107 10.73 9.47 -8.79
N CYS A 108 11.97 9.91 -8.97
CA CYS A 108 12.31 11.32 -9.16
C CYS A 108 12.16 11.80 -10.60
N ALA A 109 11.85 10.92 -11.55
CA ALA A 109 11.65 11.30 -12.95
C ALA A 109 10.40 12.17 -13.11
N ASP A 110 10.49 13.24 -13.91
CA ASP A 110 9.43 14.21 -14.13
C ASP A 110 8.10 13.57 -14.56
N ASP A 111 8.15 12.58 -15.44
CA ASP A 111 6.93 11.91 -15.92
C ASP A 111 6.26 11.08 -14.84
N TYR A 112 7.02 10.51 -13.88
CA TYR A 112 6.44 9.84 -12.73
C TYR A 112 5.78 10.84 -11.79
N GLY A 113 6.41 11.99 -11.55
CA GLY A 113 5.84 13.09 -10.76
C GLY A 113 4.53 13.60 -11.36
N LYS A 114 4.50 13.85 -12.67
CA LYS A 114 3.28 14.23 -13.41
C LYS A 114 2.17 13.19 -13.29
N LEU A 115 2.52 11.89 -13.34
CA LEU A 115 1.56 10.81 -13.18
C LEU A 115 0.94 10.80 -11.77
N VAL A 116 1.74 11.00 -10.72
CA VAL A 116 1.27 11.12 -9.34
C VAL A 116 0.30 12.30 -9.20
N GLU A 117 0.67 13.46 -9.76
CA GLU A 117 -0.15 14.67 -9.76
C GLU A 117 -1.46 14.49 -10.55
N GLN A 118 -1.39 13.88 -11.73
CA GLN A 118 -2.56 13.58 -12.57
C GLN A 118 -3.60 12.72 -11.87
N PHE A 119 -3.16 11.83 -10.97
CA PHE A 119 -4.06 11.05 -10.12
C PHE A 119 -4.53 11.80 -8.86
N GLY A 120 -4.22 13.08 -8.74
CA GLY A 120 -4.59 13.90 -7.58
C GLY A 120 -3.88 13.50 -6.28
N MET A 121 -2.74 12.84 -6.38
CA MET A 121 -1.95 12.40 -5.22
C MET A 121 -0.91 13.46 -4.84
N GLN A 122 -0.49 13.41 -3.58
CA GLN A 122 0.61 14.23 -3.06
C GLN A 122 1.90 13.42 -3.07
N ALA A 123 2.88 13.84 -3.86
CA ALA A 123 4.19 13.21 -3.87
C ALA A 123 4.91 13.48 -2.55
N SER A 124 5.53 12.45 -2.00
CA SER A 124 6.35 12.51 -0.79
C SER A 124 7.57 11.63 -0.95
N MET A 125 8.74 12.07 -0.49
CA MET A 125 9.99 11.32 -0.65
C MET A 125 10.78 11.24 0.65
N SER A 126 11.43 10.10 0.85
CA SER A 126 12.35 9.86 1.97
C SER A 126 13.49 10.88 1.99
N ARG A 127 14.05 11.16 3.17
CA ARG A 127 15.29 11.93 3.29
C ARG A 127 16.47 11.14 2.74
N LYS A 128 17.48 11.85 2.25
CA LYS A 128 18.68 11.21 1.68
C LYS A 128 19.37 10.33 2.72
N GLY A 129 19.57 9.05 2.38
CA GLY A 129 20.25 8.08 3.23
C GLY A 129 19.48 7.64 4.47
N ASN A 130 18.21 7.98 4.59
CA ASN A 130 17.36 7.58 5.72
C ASN A 130 16.40 6.45 5.30
N CYS A 131 16.80 5.21 5.55
CA CYS A 131 16.00 4.04 5.25
C CYS A 131 14.72 3.95 6.09
N TYR A 132 14.71 4.54 7.29
CA TYR A 132 13.53 4.51 8.17
C TYR A 132 12.34 5.29 7.62
N ASP A 133 12.56 6.19 6.66
CA ASP A 133 11.49 6.98 6.06
C ASP A 133 10.58 6.11 5.17
N ASN A 134 11.02 4.91 4.72
CA ASN A 134 10.21 3.94 3.97
C ASN A 134 10.08 2.58 4.69
N ALA A 135 10.20 2.58 6.02
CA ALA A 135 10.18 1.38 6.84
C ALA A 135 8.99 0.40 6.59
N PRO A 136 7.74 0.84 6.30
CA PRO A 136 6.66 -0.09 6.01
C PRO A 136 6.90 -0.93 4.75
N MET A 137 7.59 -0.37 3.74
CA MET A 137 7.91 -1.10 2.51
C MET A 137 9.11 -2.01 2.70
N GLU A 138 10.14 -1.54 3.42
CA GLU A 138 11.29 -2.37 3.79
C GLU A 138 10.88 -3.59 4.63
N SER A 139 9.95 -3.40 5.57
CA SER A 139 9.38 -4.50 6.36
C SER A 139 8.68 -5.54 5.48
N PHE A 140 7.95 -5.09 4.45
CA PHE A 140 7.30 -6.00 3.49
C PHE A 140 8.35 -6.78 2.68
N TRP A 141 9.36 -6.10 2.15
CA TRP A 141 10.44 -6.78 1.40
C TRP A 141 11.21 -7.77 2.27
N GLY A 142 11.46 -7.40 3.53
CA GLY A 142 12.05 -8.31 4.50
C GLY A 142 11.22 -9.58 4.69
N SER A 143 9.90 -9.45 4.86
CA SER A 143 8.98 -10.59 4.95
C SER A 143 9.02 -11.47 3.70
N LEU A 144 8.85 -10.88 2.52
CA LEU A 144 8.89 -11.60 1.24
C LEU A 144 10.20 -12.38 1.07
N LYS A 145 11.33 -11.72 1.35
CA LYS A 145 12.66 -12.33 1.18
C LYS A 145 12.91 -13.44 2.20
N ASN A 146 12.58 -13.21 3.46
CA ASN A 146 12.88 -14.14 4.54
C ASN A 146 11.90 -15.32 4.60
N GLU A 147 10.65 -15.13 4.20
CA GLU A 147 9.62 -16.16 4.26
C GLU A 147 9.57 -17.01 2.99
N MET A 148 10.01 -16.48 1.84
CA MET A 148 9.92 -17.18 0.57
C MET A 148 11.22 -17.16 -0.25
N ILE A 149 11.72 -15.97 -0.64
CA ILE A 149 12.79 -15.87 -1.68
C ILE A 149 14.06 -16.59 -1.27
N HIS A 150 14.51 -16.48 -0.02
CA HIS A 150 15.77 -17.08 0.43
C HIS A 150 15.69 -18.60 0.64
N HIS A 151 14.53 -19.21 0.49
CA HIS A 151 14.33 -20.63 0.69
C HIS A 151 14.44 -21.48 -0.58
N GLN A 152 14.45 -20.85 -1.76
CA GLN A 152 14.44 -21.56 -3.03
C GLN A 152 15.29 -20.86 -4.09
N ARG A 153 15.67 -21.58 -5.13
CA ARG A 153 16.34 -21.10 -6.32
C ARG A 153 15.35 -21.09 -7.48
N TYR A 154 15.34 -20.02 -8.24
CA TYR A 154 14.46 -19.86 -9.39
C TYR A 154 15.23 -20.09 -10.68
N ALA A 155 14.86 -21.13 -11.45
CA ALA A 155 15.50 -21.41 -12.72
C ALA A 155 15.21 -20.29 -13.75
N THR A 156 13.99 -19.75 -13.74
CA THR A 156 13.57 -18.70 -14.68
C THR A 156 12.95 -17.50 -13.93
N ARG A 157 12.90 -16.35 -14.59
CA ARG A 157 12.12 -15.20 -14.10
C ARG A 157 10.65 -15.54 -13.96
N ALA A 158 10.09 -16.30 -14.90
CA ALA A 158 8.70 -16.73 -14.87
C ALA A 158 8.37 -17.57 -13.61
N ASN A 159 9.28 -18.45 -13.18
CA ASN A 159 9.13 -19.23 -11.96
C ASN A 159 9.13 -18.31 -10.73
N ALA A 160 10.03 -17.32 -10.68
CA ALA A 160 10.08 -16.32 -9.61
C ALA A 160 8.80 -15.47 -9.60
N GLU A 161 8.32 -15.03 -10.76
CA GLU A 161 7.07 -14.27 -10.89
C GLU A 161 5.86 -15.03 -10.36
N SER A 162 5.73 -16.32 -10.72
CA SER A 162 4.63 -17.16 -10.25
C SER A 162 4.64 -17.32 -8.73
N ALA A 163 5.80 -17.62 -8.15
CA ALA A 163 5.95 -17.74 -6.70
C ALA A 163 5.65 -16.41 -5.96
N ILE A 164 6.12 -15.28 -6.50
CA ILE A 164 5.85 -13.95 -5.93
C ILE A 164 4.36 -13.62 -6.00
N LYS A 165 3.69 -13.91 -7.11
CA LYS A 165 2.23 -13.73 -7.24
C LYS A 165 1.48 -14.53 -6.19
N GLU A 166 1.79 -15.81 -6.05
CA GLU A 166 1.17 -16.67 -5.05
C GLU A 166 1.40 -16.16 -3.63
N TYR A 167 2.64 -15.79 -3.30
CA TYR A 167 2.96 -15.24 -2.00
C TYR A 167 2.17 -13.96 -1.70
N ILE A 168 2.10 -13.02 -2.63
CA ILE A 168 1.42 -11.73 -2.41
C ILE A 168 -0.10 -11.88 -2.38
N GLU A 169 -0.67 -12.53 -3.40
CA GLU A 169 -2.13 -12.55 -3.59
C GLU A 169 -2.82 -13.52 -2.63
N ILE A 170 -2.20 -14.65 -2.33
CA ILE A 170 -2.81 -15.70 -1.51
C ILE A 170 -2.31 -15.63 -0.08
N PHE A 171 -1.00 -15.66 0.13
CA PHE A 171 -0.47 -15.75 1.48
C PHE A 171 -0.42 -14.39 2.18
N TYR A 172 0.33 -13.40 1.66
CA TYR A 172 0.58 -12.14 2.35
C TYR A 172 -0.70 -11.34 2.58
N ASN A 173 -1.49 -11.09 1.53
CA ASN A 173 -2.67 -10.28 1.64
C ASN A 173 -3.86 -10.99 2.31
N ARG A 174 -4.01 -12.33 2.17
CA ARG A 174 -5.21 -13.04 2.62
C ARG A 174 -5.02 -13.95 3.84
N GLN A 175 -3.81 -14.44 4.09
CA GLN A 175 -3.56 -15.43 5.15
C GLN A 175 -2.59 -14.95 6.21
N ARG A 176 -1.54 -14.20 5.82
CA ARG A 176 -0.48 -13.78 6.73
C ARG A 176 -1.03 -12.83 7.78
N ARG A 177 -0.86 -13.21 9.04
CA ARG A 177 -1.28 -12.39 10.19
C ARG A 177 -0.30 -11.27 10.46
N HIS A 178 -0.83 -10.07 10.75
CA HIS A 178 -0.03 -8.89 11.05
C HIS A 178 -0.33 -8.41 12.47
N SER A 179 0.69 -8.29 13.32
CA SER A 179 0.54 -7.80 14.70
C SER A 179 -0.07 -6.41 14.75
N ARG A 180 0.32 -5.53 13.82
CA ARG A 180 -0.24 -4.18 13.67
C ARG A 180 -1.75 -4.16 13.39
N LEU A 181 -2.29 -5.21 12.79
CA LEU A 181 -3.71 -5.35 12.44
C LEU A 181 -4.49 -6.19 13.45
N GLY A 182 -3.95 -6.43 14.66
CA GLY A 182 -4.57 -7.30 15.63
C GLY A 182 -4.51 -8.79 15.25
N TYR A 183 -3.43 -9.21 14.60
CA TYR A 183 -3.18 -10.59 14.17
C TYR A 183 -4.17 -11.13 13.15
N VAL A 184 -4.77 -10.26 12.35
CA VAL A 184 -5.55 -10.65 11.16
C VAL A 184 -4.77 -10.34 9.88
N SER A 185 -5.22 -10.90 8.75
CA SER A 185 -4.63 -10.59 7.45
C SER A 185 -5.10 -9.22 6.93
N PRO A 186 -4.35 -8.56 6.01
CA PRO A 186 -4.78 -7.33 5.37
C PRO A 186 -6.19 -7.38 4.77
N ALA A 187 -6.53 -8.47 4.10
CA ALA A 187 -7.86 -8.66 3.52
C ALA A 187 -8.96 -8.75 4.58
N SER A 188 -8.76 -9.59 5.61
CA SER A 188 -9.73 -9.71 6.71
C SER A 188 -9.89 -8.40 7.48
N PHE A 189 -8.81 -7.63 7.66
CA PHE A 189 -8.87 -6.32 8.28
C PHE A 189 -9.71 -5.34 7.45
N ALA A 190 -9.49 -5.30 6.13
CA ALA A 190 -10.26 -4.43 5.23
C ALA A 190 -11.75 -4.80 5.17
N GLU A 191 -12.08 -6.10 5.17
CA GLU A 191 -13.47 -6.58 5.24
C GLU A 191 -14.16 -6.17 6.55
N ASN A 192 -13.47 -6.30 7.68
CA ASN A 192 -13.99 -5.91 8.98
C ASN A 192 -14.26 -4.40 9.07
N LEU A 193 -13.44 -3.57 8.42
CA LEU A 193 -13.68 -2.13 8.32
C LEU A 193 -14.96 -1.84 7.52
N GLY A 194 -15.17 -2.51 6.41
CA GLY A 194 -16.39 -2.38 5.60
C GLY A 194 -17.66 -2.74 6.39
N LYS A 195 -17.62 -3.83 7.15
CA LYS A 195 -18.74 -4.26 8.00
C LYS A 195 -19.03 -3.25 9.11
N ARG A 196 -18.00 -2.73 9.79
CA ARG A 196 -18.17 -1.70 10.84
C ARG A 196 -18.77 -0.42 10.29
N ARG A 197 -18.33 0.02 9.13
CA ARG A 197 -18.87 1.21 8.47
C ARG A 197 -20.34 1.02 8.11
N TRP A 198 -20.71 -0.12 7.54
CA TRP A 198 -22.10 -0.44 7.20
C TRP A 198 -23.01 -0.45 8.45
N LEU A 199 -22.58 -1.05 9.56
CA LEU A 199 -23.35 -1.05 10.82
C LEU A 199 -23.58 0.37 11.35
N LEU A 200 -22.55 1.23 11.34
CA LEU A 200 -22.70 2.61 11.79
C LEU A 200 -23.63 3.43 10.88
N GLU A 201 -23.61 3.20 9.58
CA GLU A 201 -24.48 3.88 8.62
C GLU A 201 -25.95 3.40 8.75
N THR A 202 -26.19 2.13 9.11
CA THR A 202 -27.53 1.58 9.34
C THR A 202 -28.12 1.99 10.69
N ASP A 203 -27.32 2.09 11.75
CA ASP A 203 -27.78 2.55 13.06
C ASP A 203 -28.24 4.02 13.03
N VAL A 204 -27.56 4.88 12.26
CA VAL A 204 -27.96 6.30 12.11
C VAL A 204 -29.26 6.44 11.32
N SER A 205 -29.52 5.57 10.34
CA SER A 205 -30.74 5.61 9.55
C SER A 205 -31.99 5.16 10.33
N THR A 206 -31.83 4.42 11.43
CA THR A 206 -32.93 3.93 12.28
C THR A 206 -33.36 4.96 13.33
N ILE A 207 -32.55 5.96 13.64
CA ILE A 207 -32.86 6.98 14.65
C ILE A 207 -33.77 8.10 14.10
N ASP A 208 -33.85 8.29 12.79
CA ASP A 208 -34.57 9.38 12.15
C ASP A 208 -36.02 9.06 11.78
N SER A 209 -36.53 7.88 12.19
CA SER A 209 -37.92 7.43 11.92
C SER A 209 -38.81 7.35 13.18
N THR A 210 -38.68 8.33 14.08
CA THR A 210 -39.70 8.47 15.16
C THR A 210 -40.90 9.19 14.60
N PRO A 211 -42.11 8.59 14.60
CA PRO A 211 -43.33 9.30 14.15
C PRO A 211 -43.65 10.42 15.12
N GLN A 212 -43.64 11.66 14.65
CA GLN A 212 -44.25 12.76 15.39
C GLN A 212 -45.75 12.49 15.55
N TYR A 213 -46.15 12.07 16.73
CA TYR A 213 -47.56 12.08 17.11
C TYR A 213 -48.05 13.51 17.07
N ARG A 214 -48.87 13.85 16.03
CA ARG A 214 -49.72 15.03 16.03
C ARG A 214 -50.78 14.84 17.12
N GLN A 215 -50.68 15.63 18.18
CA GLN A 215 -51.78 15.81 19.12
C GLN A 215 -52.93 16.48 18.36
N VAL A 216 -54.03 15.71 18.18
CA VAL A 216 -55.30 16.24 17.74
C VAL A 216 -55.95 16.88 18.96
N GLY A 217 -55.96 18.20 19.00
CA GLY A 217 -56.66 18.98 20.00
C GLY A 217 -58.18 18.79 19.83
N THR A 218 -58.81 18.26 20.85
CA THR A 218 -60.27 18.22 20.99
C THR A 218 -60.80 19.63 21.24
N TRP A 219 -61.58 20.14 20.30
CA TRP A 219 -62.44 21.27 20.52
C TRP A 219 -63.78 20.76 21.09
N LEU A 220 -64.03 20.99 22.39
CA LEU A 220 -65.34 20.96 22.95
C LEU A 220 -65.98 22.34 22.78
N GLY A 221 -67.02 22.37 22.00
CA GLY A 221 -67.89 23.55 21.86
C GLY A 221 -68.83 23.65 23.00
N GLU A 222 -69.06 24.86 23.51
CA GLU A 222 -70.27 25.27 24.24
C GLU A 222 -70.95 26.35 23.45
N ARG A 223 -72.22 26.05 23.16
CA ARG A 223 -73.40 26.90 22.85
C ARG A 223 -73.24 27.95 21.77
#